data_2f6ca6638c3716ec4f4e08e565e4b348
#
_entry.id   2f6ca6638c3716ec4f4e08e565e4b348
#
_cell.length_a   1.000
_cell.length_b   1.000
_cell.length_c   1.000
_cell.angle_alpha   90.00
_cell.angle_beta   90.00
_cell.angle_gamma   90.00
#
_symmetry.space_group_name_H-M   'P 1'
#
loop_
_entity.id
_entity.type
_entity.pdbx_description
1 polymer ?
#
loop_
_entity_poly.entity_id
_entity_poly.type
_entity_poly.pdbx_seq_one_letter_code
_entity_poly.pdbx_strand_id
1 'polypeptide(L)'
;MSKIYKLVILPEAQKDIRGIVLYIARELGAPQAALNLQAEFEKEINTLTEKPKRIKTVNEQPWKNAGIRKIRVKNYYIYFLVDDDEMAVKVNAVIYVGRDQTKQMGDRKMEE
;
A
#
# COMPACT_ATOMS: atom_id res chain seq x y z
N MET A 1 17.03 -20.96 1.16
CA MET A 1 16.59 -19.95 2.13
C MET A 1 15.75 -18.89 1.47
N SER A 2 14.69 -18.49 2.13
CA SER A 2 13.86 -17.41 1.63
C SER A 2 14.60 -16.08 1.73
N LYS A 3 14.54 -15.29 0.67
CA LYS A 3 15.06 -13.93 0.71
C LYS A 3 14.01 -13.05 1.39
N ILE A 4 14.46 -12.22 2.31
CA ILE A 4 13.60 -11.26 2.98
C ILE A 4 13.91 -9.88 2.44
N TYR A 5 12.88 -9.24 1.91
CA TYR A 5 12.98 -7.88 1.41
C TYR A 5 12.82 -6.90 2.56
N LYS A 6 13.55 -5.81 2.53
CA LYS A 6 13.29 -4.74 3.49
C LYS A 6 12.02 -4.01 3.10
N LEU A 7 11.36 -3.42 4.07
CA LEU A 7 10.10 -2.73 3.86
C LEU A 7 10.32 -1.23 3.95
N VAL A 8 9.86 -0.51 2.93
CA VAL A 8 9.92 0.95 2.89
C VAL A 8 8.51 1.45 2.63
N ILE A 9 7.94 2.20 3.55
CA ILE A 9 6.66 2.85 3.34
C ILE A 9 6.95 4.28 2.94
N LEU A 10 6.69 4.61 1.67
CA LEU A 10 7.03 5.92 1.14
C LEU A 10 6.19 7.02 1.80
N PRO A 11 6.69 8.26 1.85
CA PRO A 11 5.98 9.34 2.56
C PRO A 11 4.53 9.53 2.16
N GLU A 12 4.21 9.39 0.88
CA GLU A 12 2.82 9.52 0.42
C GLU A 12 1.92 8.43 1.00
N ALA A 13 2.43 7.19 1.08
CA ALA A 13 1.68 6.10 1.69
C ALA A 13 1.52 6.30 3.18
N GLN A 14 2.55 6.83 3.85
CA GLN A 14 2.46 7.15 5.28
C GLN A 14 1.38 8.20 5.53
N LYS A 15 1.30 9.21 4.67
CA LYS A 15 0.25 10.23 4.75
C LYS A 15 -1.14 9.62 4.54
N ASP A 16 -1.24 8.70 3.57
CA ASP A 16 -2.50 8.02 3.31
C ASP A 16 -3.00 7.29 4.56
N ILE A 17 -2.13 6.49 5.17
CA ILE A 17 -2.48 5.69 6.34
C ILE A 17 -2.89 6.61 7.49
N ARG A 18 -2.09 7.64 7.75
CA ARG A 18 -2.39 8.60 8.81
C ARG A 18 -3.73 9.29 8.59
N GLY A 19 -3.98 9.72 7.35
CA GLY A 19 -5.23 10.39 7.00
C GLY A 19 -6.44 9.49 7.21
N ILE A 20 -6.34 8.22 6.81
CA ILE A 20 -7.41 7.23 6.98
C ILE A 20 -7.68 7.00 8.46
N VAL A 21 -6.63 6.77 9.25
CA VAL A 21 -6.74 6.49 10.67
C VAL A 21 -7.36 7.67 11.41
N LEU A 22 -6.90 8.89 11.13
CA LEU A 22 -7.41 10.08 11.78
C LEU A 22 -8.86 10.36 11.38
N TYR A 23 -9.22 10.13 10.13
CA TYR A 23 -10.59 10.31 9.66
C TYR A 23 -11.54 9.39 10.44
N ILE A 24 -11.20 8.11 10.55
CA ILE A 24 -12.03 7.13 11.25
C ILE A 24 -12.13 7.48 12.74
N ALA A 25 -11.00 7.84 13.36
CA ALA A 25 -10.98 8.13 14.79
C ALA A 25 -11.77 9.39 15.13
N ARG A 26 -11.59 10.45 14.34
CA ARG A 26 -12.14 11.77 14.65
C ARG A 26 -13.49 12.04 13.99
N GLU A 27 -13.54 11.88 12.67
CA GLU A 27 -14.76 12.22 11.93
C GLU A 27 -15.87 11.20 12.13
N LEU A 28 -15.50 9.91 12.19
CA LEU A 28 -16.48 8.86 12.43
C LEU A 28 -16.63 8.51 13.92
N GLY A 29 -15.82 9.13 14.78
CA GLY A 29 -15.91 8.91 16.22
C GLY A 29 -15.61 7.47 16.63
N ALA A 30 -14.74 6.79 15.91
CA ALA A 30 -14.48 5.37 16.13
C ALA A 30 -12.97 5.09 16.34
N PRO A 31 -12.39 5.58 17.47
CA PRO A 31 -10.94 5.43 17.69
C PRO A 31 -10.47 3.98 17.77
N GLN A 32 -11.28 3.08 18.33
CA GLN A 32 -10.87 1.69 18.41
C GLN A 32 -10.85 1.04 17.03
N ALA A 33 -11.83 1.36 16.19
CA ALA A 33 -11.86 0.86 14.81
C ALA A 33 -10.65 1.39 14.03
N ALA A 34 -10.26 2.63 14.28
CA ALA A 34 -9.08 3.24 13.65
C ALA A 34 -7.81 2.49 14.01
N LEU A 35 -7.63 2.17 15.29
CA LEU A 35 -6.46 1.42 15.76
C LEU A 35 -6.44 0.01 15.19
N ASN A 36 -7.60 -0.63 15.13
CA ASN A 36 -7.70 -1.99 14.56
C ASN A 36 -7.33 -1.99 13.09
N LEU A 37 -7.76 -0.99 12.35
CA LEU A 37 -7.43 -0.90 10.93
C LEU A 37 -5.94 -0.62 10.72
N GLN A 38 -5.36 0.25 11.54
CA GLN A 38 -3.93 0.52 11.48
C GLN A 38 -3.11 -0.75 11.71
N ALA A 39 -3.50 -1.55 12.72
CA ALA A 39 -2.84 -2.81 13.01
C ALA A 39 -2.98 -3.80 11.85
N GLU A 40 -4.13 -3.81 11.20
CA GLU A 40 -4.37 -4.67 10.05
C GLU A 40 -3.49 -4.27 8.86
N PHE A 41 -3.36 -2.97 8.60
CA PHE A 41 -2.44 -2.47 7.57
C PHE A 41 -1.02 -2.93 7.84
N GLU A 42 -0.54 -2.75 9.07
CA GLU A 42 0.82 -3.13 9.44
C GLU A 42 1.05 -4.63 9.28
N LYS A 43 0.10 -5.43 9.70
CA LYS A 43 0.18 -6.89 9.59
C LYS A 43 0.28 -7.32 8.13
N GLU A 44 -0.60 -6.82 7.26
CA GLU A 44 -0.64 -7.24 5.87
C GLU A 44 0.56 -6.69 5.09
N ILE A 45 0.98 -5.46 5.37
CA ILE A 45 2.16 -4.90 4.74
C ILE A 45 3.40 -5.70 5.09
N ASN A 46 3.52 -6.13 6.34
CA ASN A 46 4.68 -6.92 6.77
C ASN A 46 4.78 -8.26 6.06
N THR A 47 3.66 -8.83 5.60
CA THR A 47 3.71 -10.08 4.84
C THR A 47 4.42 -9.91 3.49
N LEU A 48 4.53 -8.68 3.01
CA LEU A 48 5.16 -8.41 1.71
C LEU A 48 6.67 -8.54 1.73
N THR A 49 7.28 -8.67 2.92
CA THR A 49 8.72 -8.86 3.02
C THR A 49 9.16 -10.23 2.53
N GLU A 50 8.24 -11.19 2.47
CA GLU A 50 8.54 -12.53 1.98
C GLU A 50 7.83 -12.78 0.65
N LYS A 51 8.61 -13.12 -0.37
CA LYS A 51 8.10 -13.45 -1.71
C LYS A 51 7.06 -12.45 -2.24
N PRO A 52 7.37 -11.15 -2.25
CA PRO A 52 6.38 -10.14 -2.67
C PRO A 52 5.91 -10.31 -4.11
N LYS A 53 6.69 -10.99 -4.93
CA LYS A 53 6.32 -11.21 -6.34
C LYS A 53 5.26 -12.29 -6.53
N ARG A 54 4.81 -12.95 -5.45
CA ARG A 54 3.66 -13.86 -5.51
C ARG A 54 2.39 -13.10 -5.86
N ILE A 55 2.36 -11.79 -5.60
CA ILE A 55 1.25 -10.90 -5.92
C ILE A 55 1.44 -10.40 -7.35
N LYS A 56 0.41 -10.54 -8.19
CA LYS A 56 0.49 -10.11 -9.59
C LYS A 56 0.55 -8.59 -9.70
N THR A 57 1.16 -8.12 -10.79
CA THR A 57 1.12 -6.70 -11.13
C THR A 57 -0.31 -6.30 -11.48
N VAL A 58 -0.63 -5.01 -11.31
CA VAL A 58 -1.93 -4.49 -11.73
C VAL A 58 -2.05 -4.57 -13.26
N ASN A 59 -3.30 -4.57 -13.76
CA ASN A 59 -3.53 -4.67 -15.19
C ASN A 59 -3.51 -3.33 -15.91
N GLU A 60 -3.74 -2.25 -15.19
CA GLU A 60 -3.84 -0.91 -15.77
C GLU A 60 -2.48 -0.38 -16.19
N GLN A 61 -2.41 0.18 -17.39
CA GLN A 61 -1.22 0.88 -17.84
C GLN A 61 -1.30 2.35 -17.45
N PRO A 62 -0.18 3.01 -17.21
CA PRO A 62 1.21 2.54 -17.36
C PRO A 62 1.75 1.76 -16.15
N TRP A 63 0.97 1.58 -15.11
CA TRP A 63 1.45 1.00 -13.85
C TRP A 63 1.84 -0.47 -14.00
N LYS A 64 1.20 -1.20 -14.89
CA LYS A 64 1.57 -2.57 -15.19
C LYS A 64 3.04 -2.64 -15.66
N ASN A 65 3.41 -1.76 -16.60
CA ASN A 65 4.78 -1.72 -17.10
C ASN A 65 5.76 -1.24 -16.05
N ALA A 66 5.31 -0.41 -15.11
CA ALA A 66 6.14 0.04 -13.99
C ALA A 66 6.32 -1.05 -12.94
N GLY A 67 5.56 -2.15 -13.04
CA GLY A 67 5.68 -3.25 -12.10
C GLY A 67 4.90 -3.06 -10.80
N ILE A 68 3.92 -2.16 -10.79
CA ILE A 68 3.12 -1.90 -9.60
C ILE A 68 2.23 -3.09 -9.28
N ARG A 69 2.16 -3.45 -8.01
CA ARG A 69 1.34 -4.53 -7.49
C ARG A 69 0.41 -3.97 -6.43
N LYS A 70 -0.66 -4.70 -6.11
CA LYS A 70 -1.58 -4.27 -5.05
C LYS A 70 -2.13 -5.45 -4.27
N ILE A 71 -2.40 -5.22 -2.99
CA ILE A 71 -3.16 -6.13 -2.16
C ILE A 71 -4.38 -5.38 -1.63
N ARG A 72 -5.41 -6.13 -1.26
CA ARG A 72 -6.58 -5.54 -0.64
C ARG A 72 -6.56 -5.83 0.86
N VAL A 73 -6.77 -4.79 1.66
CA VAL A 73 -6.92 -4.90 3.11
C VAL A 73 -8.21 -4.17 3.47
N LYS A 74 -9.22 -4.92 3.91
CA LYS A 74 -10.55 -4.36 4.20
C LYS A 74 -11.08 -3.62 2.95
N ASN A 75 -11.38 -2.34 3.07
CA ASN A 75 -11.92 -1.53 1.97
C ASN A 75 -10.86 -0.67 1.31
N TYR A 76 -9.60 -1.09 1.39
CA TYR A 76 -8.47 -0.31 0.86
C TYR A 76 -7.59 -1.18 -0.01
N TYR A 77 -7.00 -0.56 -1.04
CA TYR A 77 -5.93 -1.16 -1.82
C TYR A 77 -4.61 -0.58 -1.35
N ILE A 78 -3.62 -1.44 -1.18
CA ILE A 78 -2.25 -1.03 -0.85
C ILE A 78 -1.41 -1.32 -2.08
N TYR A 79 -0.86 -0.26 -2.68
CA TYR A 79 -0.04 -0.36 -3.89
C TYR A 79 1.43 -0.37 -3.51
N PHE A 80 2.20 -1.25 -4.15
CA PHE A 80 3.62 -1.37 -3.84
C PHE A 80 4.43 -1.75 -5.07
N LEU A 81 5.73 -1.51 -4.98
CA LEU A 81 6.70 -1.83 -6.00
C LEU A 81 7.79 -2.70 -5.36
N VAL A 82 8.25 -3.72 -6.09
CA VAL A 82 9.35 -4.57 -5.64
C VAL A 82 10.62 -4.11 -6.35
N ASP A 83 11.59 -3.66 -5.56
CA ASP A 83 12.90 -3.23 -6.06
C ASP A 83 13.90 -4.34 -5.77
N ASP A 84 14.23 -5.14 -6.79
CA ASP A 84 15.13 -6.27 -6.62
C ASP A 84 16.58 -5.84 -6.38
N ASP A 85 16.97 -4.71 -6.95
CA ASP A 85 18.35 -4.21 -6.77
C ASP A 85 18.61 -3.85 -5.32
N GLU A 86 17.64 -3.24 -4.66
CA GLU A 86 17.77 -2.87 -3.25
C GLU A 86 17.21 -3.93 -2.32
N MET A 87 16.61 -4.98 -2.85
CA MET A 87 15.88 -5.98 -2.07
C MET A 87 14.88 -5.31 -1.15
N ALA A 88 14.04 -4.46 -1.73
CA ALA A 88 13.09 -3.65 -0.99
C ALA A 88 11.69 -3.74 -1.58
N VAL A 89 10.69 -3.74 -0.70
CA VAL A 89 9.30 -3.52 -1.07
C VAL A 89 8.99 -2.08 -0.70
N LYS A 90 8.58 -1.29 -1.69
CA LYS A 90 8.28 0.13 -1.50
C LYS A 90 6.77 0.33 -1.62
N VAL A 91 6.13 0.67 -0.51
CA VAL A 91 4.68 0.90 -0.48
C VAL A 91 4.42 2.33 -0.96
N ASN A 92 3.66 2.44 -2.06
CA ASN A 92 3.44 3.73 -2.75
C ASN A 92 2.19 4.46 -2.28
N ALA A 93 1.12 3.72 -2.01
CA ALA A 93 -0.19 4.34 -1.76
C ALA A 93 -1.11 3.40 -1.01
N VAL A 94 -2.03 3.97 -0.24
CA VAL A 94 -3.15 3.24 0.37
C VAL A 94 -4.41 4.02 0.01
N ILE A 95 -5.29 3.42 -0.80
CA ILE A 95 -6.42 4.12 -1.40
C ILE A 95 -7.72 3.34 -1.18
N TYR A 96 -8.77 4.04 -0.75
CA TYR A 96 -10.09 3.46 -0.57
C TYR A 96 -10.60 2.87 -1.90
N VAL A 97 -11.16 1.65 -1.85
CA VAL A 97 -11.58 0.93 -3.07
C VAL A 97 -12.69 1.66 -3.84
N GLY A 98 -13.47 2.49 -3.16
CA GLY A 98 -14.54 3.26 -3.79
C GLY A 98 -14.10 4.47 -4.59
N ARG A 99 -12.80 4.80 -4.55
CA ARG A 99 -12.28 5.94 -5.30
C ARG A 99 -11.80 5.50 -6.67
N ASP A 100 -11.73 6.48 -7.59
CA ASP A 100 -11.14 6.23 -8.91
C ASP A 100 -9.64 5.97 -8.75
N GLN A 101 -9.25 4.70 -8.79
CA GLN A 101 -7.87 4.30 -8.56
C GLN A 101 -6.95 4.88 -9.63
N THR A 102 -7.40 4.90 -10.87
CA THR A 102 -6.63 5.42 -11.99
C THR A 102 -6.25 6.87 -11.74
N LYS A 103 -7.23 7.68 -11.35
CA LYS A 103 -6.99 9.10 -11.08
C LYS A 103 -6.06 9.29 -9.88
N GLN A 104 -6.30 8.55 -8.79
CA GLN A 104 -5.49 8.67 -7.58
C GLN A 104 -4.03 8.32 -7.83
N MET A 105 -3.78 7.24 -8.58
CA MET A 105 -2.43 6.83 -8.89
C MET A 105 -1.78 7.74 -9.94
N GLY A 106 -2.58 8.27 -10.88
CA GLY A 106 -2.07 9.15 -11.92
C GLY A 106 -1.53 10.48 -11.40
N ASP A 107 -2.02 10.92 -10.24
CA ASP A 107 -1.57 12.17 -9.61
C ASP A 107 -0.30 11.98 -8.77
N ARG A 108 0.23 10.77 -8.71
CA ARG A 108 1.37 10.44 -7.87
C ARG A 108 2.64 10.28 -8.69
N LYS A 109 3.73 10.69 -8.06
CA LYS A 109 5.05 10.42 -8.60
C LYS A 109 5.43 8.99 -8.21
N MET A 110 5.64 8.15 -9.22
CA MET A 110 6.05 6.77 -8.96
C MET A 110 7.53 6.72 -8.61
N GLU A 111 7.86 6.07 -7.52
CA GLU A 111 9.23 5.86 -7.10
C GLU A 111 9.65 4.42 -7.36
N GLU A 112 10.85 4.26 -7.84
CA GLU A 112 11.39 2.93 -8.14
C GLU A 112 12.33 2.43 -7.07
#